data_8fd4d88930f1b5828c00c1742b086d61
#
_entry.id   8fd4d88930f1b5828c00c1742b086d61
#
_cell.length_a   1.000
_cell.length_b   1.000
_cell.length_c   1.000
_cell.angle_alpha   90.00
_cell.angle_beta   90.00
_cell.angle_gamma   90.00
#
_symmetry.space_group_name_H-M   'P 1'
#
loop_
_entity.id
_entity.type
_entity.pdbx_description
1 polymer ?
#
loop_
_entity_poly.entity_id
_entity_poly.type
_entity_poly.pdbx_seq_one_letter_code
_entity_poly.pdbx_strand_id
1 'polypeptide(L)'
;MADKGARAAGRQDLGSLKPDEIRNVVLVGPSSGGKTTLLETLLVRGGALTRAGTVAEGSTVSDFEPGERAHGRSMALAVAPVVHRGVKVNLIDTPGYADFVGELRAGLRAADCALFVTAANEPVDQVTALLWRECADVGMPRAVVVTKLDHARADYQGVLAATQATFGSTGDKVLPL
;
A
#
# COMPACT_ATOMS: atom_id res chain seq x y z
N MET A 1 -5.19 25.75 -21.32
CA MET A 1 -5.42 25.74 -19.87
C MET A 1 -6.61 24.83 -19.61
N ALA A 2 -6.37 23.57 -19.29
CA ALA A 2 -7.43 22.63 -18.95
C ALA A 2 -7.49 22.58 -17.42
N ASP A 3 -8.60 23.05 -16.89
CA ASP A 3 -9.00 22.96 -15.51
C ASP A 3 -9.04 21.48 -15.08
N LYS A 4 -8.08 21.06 -14.27
CA LYS A 4 -8.09 19.72 -13.66
C LYS A 4 -9.03 19.78 -12.47
N GLY A 5 -10.32 19.56 -12.75
CA GLY A 5 -11.36 19.42 -11.74
C GLY A 5 -10.92 18.47 -10.63
N ALA A 6 -10.75 19.00 -9.43
CA ALA A 6 -10.44 18.26 -8.22
C ALA A 6 -11.48 17.15 -8.03
N ARG A 7 -11.02 15.91 -8.00
CA ARG A 7 -11.80 14.70 -7.69
C ARG A 7 -12.14 14.61 -6.20
N ALA A 8 -12.38 15.71 -5.53
CA ALA A 8 -12.71 15.73 -4.12
C ALA A 8 -14.10 15.12 -3.90
N ALA A 9 -14.16 13.92 -3.36
CA ALA A 9 -15.31 13.46 -2.62
C ALA A 9 -15.45 14.34 -1.36
N GLY A 10 -16.66 14.39 -0.80
CA GLY A 10 -17.04 15.29 0.27
C GLY A 10 -15.95 15.48 1.32
N ARG A 11 -15.79 16.72 1.74
CA ARG A 11 -14.77 17.17 2.69
C ARG A 11 -14.90 16.36 3.97
N GLN A 12 -14.06 15.33 4.14
CA GLN A 12 -13.95 14.63 5.41
C GLN A 12 -13.41 15.65 6.42
N ASP A 13 -14.10 15.80 7.56
CA ASP A 13 -13.64 16.70 8.63
C ASP A 13 -12.39 16.09 9.28
N LEU A 14 -11.23 16.55 8.86
CA LEU A 14 -9.93 16.13 9.37
C LEU A 14 -9.45 17.00 10.55
N GLY A 15 -10.25 18.02 10.94
CA GLY A 15 -9.77 19.10 11.80
C GLY A 15 -9.85 18.86 13.30
N SER A 16 -10.54 17.81 13.77
CA SER A 16 -10.80 17.60 15.21
C SER A 16 -10.31 16.26 15.76
N LEU A 17 -9.50 15.52 14.99
CA LEU A 17 -9.06 14.17 15.39
C LEU A 17 -7.93 14.23 16.41
N LYS A 18 -8.04 13.40 17.44
CA LYS A 18 -6.99 13.20 18.45
C LYS A 18 -5.88 12.29 17.92
N PRO A 19 -4.67 12.34 18.50
CA PRO A 19 -3.57 11.47 18.07
C PRO A 19 -3.90 9.97 18.14
N ASP A 20 -4.70 9.55 19.11
CA ASP A 20 -5.14 8.17 19.26
C ASP A 20 -6.19 7.72 18.22
N GLU A 21 -6.74 8.66 17.47
CA GLU A 21 -7.65 8.42 16.34
C GLU A 21 -6.93 8.43 14.98
N ILE A 22 -5.60 8.54 14.96
CA ILE A 22 -4.80 8.57 13.74
C ILE A 22 -3.96 7.29 13.64
N ARG A 23 -3.90 6.70 12.44
CA ARG A 23 -3.05 5.55 12.12
C ARG A 23 -2.32 5.80 10.80
N ASN A 24 -1.04 5.53 10.80
CA ASN A 24 -0.19 5.58 9.60
C ASN A 24 0.09 4.16 9.12
N VAL A 25 -0.39 3.82 7.95
CA VAL A 25 -0.26 2.48 7.36
C VAL A 25 0.57 2.58 6.10
N VAL A 26 1.73 1.93 6.08
CA VAL A 26 2.58 1.89 4.89
C VAL A 26 2.28 0.65 4.05
N LEU A 27 2.14 0.84 2.74
CA LEU A 27 1.97 -0.24 1.77
C LEU A 27 3.35 -0.65 1.26
N VAL A 28 3.72 -1.91 1.48
CA VAL A 28 5.01 -2.50 1.12
C VAL A 28 4.80 -3.66 0.15
N GLY A 29 5.65 -3.81 -0.83
CA GLY A 29 5.58 -4.94 -1.78
C GLY A 29 6.19 -4.59 -3.12
N PRO A 30 6.31 -5.58 -4.03
CA PRO A 30 6.98 -5.41 -5.31
C PRO A 30 6.27 -4.39 -6.20
N SER A 31 7.01 -3.89 -7.20
CA SER A 31 6.39 -3.17 -8.31
C SER A 31 5.34 -4.07 -8.96
N SER A 32 4.28 -3.49 -9.45
CA SER A 32 3.12 -4.24 -9.98
C SER A 32 2.35 -5.12 -8.99
N GLY A 33 2.73 -5.20 -7.71
CA GLY A 33 1.97 -5.94 -6.68
C GLY A 33 0.56 -5.43 -6.40
N GLY A 34 0.18 -4.26 -6.91
CA GLY A 34 -1.16 -3.68 -6.77
C GLY A 34 -1.31 -2.70 -5.60
N LYS A 35 -0.21 -2.20 -5.00
CA LYS A 35 -0.23 -1.23 -3.89
C LYS A 35 -1.06 0.02 -4.21
N THR A 36 -0.71 0.71 -5.28
CA THR A 36 -1.41 1.94 -5.73
C THR A 36 -2.88 1.68 -6.07
N THR A 37 -3.19 0.53 -6.70
CA THR A 37 -4.59 0.14 -6.97
C THR A 37 -5.36 -0.15 -5.68
N LEU A 38 -4.72 -0.79 -4.71
CA LEU A 38 -5.29 -1.03 -3.38
C LEU A 38 -5.56 0.30 -2.67
N LEU A 39 -4.58 1.23 -2.68
CA LEU A 39 -4.73 2.58 -2.12
C LEU A 39 -5.94 3.30 -2.73
N GLU A 40 -6.02 3.39 -4.05
CA GLU A 40 -7.15 4.01 -4.77
C GLU A 40 -8.49 3.38 -4.37
N THR A 41 -8.54 2.05 -4.29
CA THR A 41 -9.75 1.32 -3.89
C THR A 41 -10.17 1.64 -2.47
N LEU A 42 -9.21 1.69 -1.53
CA LEU A 42 -9.48 2.04 -0.13
C LEU A 42 -9.98 3.49 0.01
N LEU A 43 -9.41 4.43 -0.75
CA LEU A 43 -9.85 5.82 -0.77
C LEU A 43 -11.29 5.96 -1.29
N VAL A 44 -11.66 5.22 -2.35
CA VAL A 44 -13.04 5.20 -2.86
C VAL A 44 -13.99 4.57 -1.84
N ARG A 45 -13.62 3.42 -1.26
CA ARG A 45 -14.45 2.74 -0.26
C ARG A 45 -14.62 3.53 1.03
N GLY A 46 -13.61 4.30 1.41
CA GLY A 46 -13.67 5.23 2.54
C GLY A 46 -14.33 6.57 2.22
N GLY A 47 -14.78 6.79 0.98
CA GLY A 47 -15.45 8.03 0.57
C GLY A 47 -14.52 9.24 0.40
N ALA A 48 -13.21 9.03 0.41
CA ALA A 48 -12.23 10.09 0.13
C ALA A 48 -12.12 10.41 -1.36
N LEU A 49 -12.47 9.47 -2.22
CA LEU A 49 -12.57 9.64 -3.67
C LEU A 49 -13.93 9.16 -4.16
N THR A 50 -14.43 9.79 -5.21
CA THR A 50 -15.65 9.36 -5.91
C THR A 50 -15.38 8.23 -6.91
N ARG A 51 -14.16 8.18 -7.46
CA ARG A 51 -13.74 7.21 -8.48
C ARG A 51 -12.24 6.95 -8.34
N ALA A 52 -11.85 5.68 -8.44
CA ALA A 52 -10.44 5.28 -8.49
C ALA A 52 -9.77 5.78 -9.78
N GLY A 53 -8.52 6.22 -9.64
CA GLY A 53 -7.63 6.43 -10.77
C GLY A 53 -7.01 5.11 -11.22
N THR A 54 -6.28 5.14 -12.33
CA THR A 54 -5.50 4.01 -12.82
C THR A 54 -4.06 4.43 -13.09
N VAL A 55 -3.11 3.53 -12.80
CA VAL A 55 -1.69 3.77 -13.08
C VAL A 55 -1.47 3.94 -14.59
N ALA A 56 -2.16 3.16 -15.41
CA ALA A 56 -2.05 3.21 -16.87
C ALA A 56 -2.45 4.58 -17.46
N GLU A 57 -3.43 5.24 -16.86
CA GLU A 57 -3.88 6.59 -17.28
C GLU A 57 -3.12 7.72 -16.59
N GLY A 58 -2.19 7.40 -15.64
CA GLY A 58 -1.51 8.38 -14.80
C GLY A 58 -2.49 9.24 -14.00
N SER A 59 -3.62 8.64 -13.59
CA SER A 59 -4.74 9.34 -12.98
C SER A 59 -4.90 9.01 -11.50
N THR A 60 -3.96 8.30 -10.89
CA THR A 60 -3.94 7.97 -9.47
C THR A 60 -3.59 9.19 -8.59
N VAL A 61 -3.98 9.14 -7.33
CA VAL A 61 -3.70 10.22 -6.36
C VAL A 61 -2.22 10.22 -5.97
N SER A 62 -1.57 9.05 -5.97
CA SER A 62 -0.16 8.89 -5.58
C SER A 62 0.82 9.27 -6.68
N ASP A 63 0.48 9.07 -7.96
CA ASP A 63 1.39 9.30 -9.09
C ASP A 63 1.19 10.72 -9.68
N PHE A 64 1.74 11.73 -9.03
CA PHE A 64 1.58 13.13 -9.45
C PHE A 64 2.82 13.71 -10.15
N GLU A 65 3.98 13.08 -10.04
CA GLU A 65 5.21 13.52 -10.70
C GLU A 65 5.17 13.21 -12.21
N PRO A 66 5.68 14.10 -13.07
CA PRO A 66 5.75 13.84 -14.52
C PRO A 66 6.54 12.58 -14.88
N GLY A 67 7.60 12.28 -14.13
CA GLY A 67 8.41 11.07 -14.31
C GLY A 67 7.64 9.79 -13.99
N GLU A 68 6.83 9.78 -12.95
CA GLU A 68 5.98 8.65 -12.56
C GLU A 68 4.97 8.32 -13.65
N ARG A 69 4.34 9.35 -14.20
CA ARG A 69 3.37 9.22 -15.31
C ARG A 69 4.02 8.72 -16.61
N ALA A 70 5.23 9.21 -16.91
CA ALA A 70 5.96 8.80 -18.12
C ALA A 70 6.41 7.34 -18.08
N HIS A 71 6.72 6.83 -16.89
CA HIS A 71 7.22 5.47 -16.69
C HIS A 71 6.17 4.52 -16.12
N GLY A 72 4.96 4.99 -15.77
CA GLY A 72 3.90 4.20 -15.14
C GLY A 72 4.33 3.58 -13.81
N ARG A 73 5.10 4.32 -12.99
CA ARG A 73 5.78 3.81 -11.79
C ARG A 73 5.84 4.87 -10.72
N SER A 74 5.52 4.50 -9.48
CA SER A 74 5.73 5.36 -8.32
C SER A 74 7.22 5.46 -8.02
N MET A 75 7.73 6.69 -7.92
CA MET A 75 9.15 7.00 -7.66
C MET A 75 9.36 7.69 -6.30
N ALA A 76 8.29 8.23 -5.72
CA ALA A 76 8.31 8.92 -4.43
C ALA A 76 7.26 8.35 -3.48
N LEU A 77 7.42 8.66 -2.19
CA LEU A 77 6.38 8.41 -1.19
C LEU A 77 5.17 9.30 -1.44
N ALA A 78 3.99 8.71 -1.41
CA ALA A 78 2.73 9.45 -1.43
C ALA A 78 1.91 9.14 -0.18
N VAL A 79 1.24 10.14 0.39
CA VAL A 79 0.38 9.99 1.56
C VAL A 79 -1.04 10.40 1.21
N ALA A 80 -1.97 9.51 1.40
CA ALA A 80 -3.39 9.76 1.16
C ALA A 80 -4.23 9.43 2.42
N PRO A 81 -4.94 10.41 2.99
CA PRO A 81 -5.76 10.18 4.17
C PRO A 81 -7.14 9.65 3.80
N VAL A 82 -7.65 8.76 4.65
CA VAL A 82 -9.04 8.30 4.62
C VAL A 82 -9.57 8.20 6.04
N VAL A 83 -10.83 8.58 6.27
CA VAL A 83 -11.48 8.40 7.57
C VAL A 83 -12.43 7.21 7.49
N HIS A 84 -12.25 6.27 8.41
CA HIS A 84 -13.13 5.11 8.53
C HIS A 84 -13.52 4.90 9.99
N ARG A 85 -14.82 4.90 10.29
CA ARG A 85 -15.37 4.70 11.65
C ARG A 85 -14.73 5.60 12.71
N GLY A 86 -14.51 6.87 12.40
CA GLY A 86 -13.91 7.86 13.31
C GLY A 86 -12.38 7.80 13.42
N VAL A 87 -11.71 6.86 12.72
CA VAL A 87 -10.25 6.78 12.69
C VAL A 87 -9.75 7.33 11.37
N LYS A 88 -8.79 8.25 11.42
CA LYS A 88 -8.03 8.71 10.25
C LYS A 88 -6.90 7.73 9.96
N VAL A 89 -6.93 7.13 8.79
CA VAL A 89 -5.87 6.29 8.29
C VAL A 89 -5.09 7.05 7.21
N ASN A 90 -3.83 7.36 7.47
CA ASN A 90 -2.91 7.86 6.46
C ASN A 90 -2.31 6.65 5.74
N LEU A 91 -2.71 6.42 4.51
CA LEU A 91 -2.14 5.38 3.66
C LEU A 91 -0.88 5.95 3.01
N ILE A 92 0.25 5.29 3.22
CA ILE A 92 1.56 5.68 2.68
C ILE A 92 1.89 4.70 1.55
N ASP A 93 1.77 5.16 0.30
CA ASP A 93 2.19 4.38 -0.87
C ASP A 93 3.69 4.49 -1.07
N THR A 94 4.35 3.38 -1.33
CA THR A 94 5.81 3.32 -1.49
C THR A 94 6.20 2.80 -2.87
N PRO A 95 7.34 3.28 -3.42
CA PRO A 95 7.91 2.69 -4.63
C PRO A 95 8.17 1.19 -4.44
N GLY A 96 7.86 0.37 -5.45
CA GLY A 96 8.02 -1.09 -5.37
C GLY A 96 9.34 -1.62 -5.93
N TYR A 97 10.30 -0.76 -6.25
CA TYR A 97 11.58 -1.16 -6.83
C TYR A 97 12.68 -1.22 -5.78
N ALA A 98 13.59 -2.18 -5.94
CA ALA A 98 14.74 -2.35 -5.05
C ALA A 98 15.64 -1.11 -4.96
N ASP A 99 15.71 -0.30 -6.00
CA ASP A 99 16.50 0.94 -6.04
C ASP A 99 15.98 2.02 -5.07
N PHE A 100 14.72 1.93 -4.63
CA PHE A 100 14.08 2.89 -3.72
C PHE A 100 13.94 2.37 -2.28
N VAL A 101 14.81 1.47 -1.83
CA VAL A 101 14.78 0.93 -0.45
C VAL A 101 14.88 2.04 0.61
N GLY A 102 15.56 3.14 0.31
CA GLY A 102 15.61 4.33 1.19
C GLY A 102 14.24 4.93 1.45
N GLU A 103 13.44 5.11 0.39
CA GLU A 103 12.06 5.61 0.47
C GLU A 103 11.15 4.64 1.23
N LEU A 104 11.30 3.33 0.98
CA LEU A 104 10.58 2.30 1.71
C LEU A 104 10.85 2.36 3.22
N ARG A 105 12.14 2.47 3.61
CA ARG A 105 12.52 2.59 5.03
C ARG A 105 12.06 3.90 5.65
N ALA A 106 12.02 5.00 4.89
CA ALA A 106 11.46 6.26 5.37
C ALA A 106 9.95 6.11 5.65
N GLY A 107 9.20 5.48 4.74
CA GLY A 107 7.79 5.15 4.93
C GLY A 107 7.55 4.27 6.16
N LEU A 108 8.35 3.22 6.34
CA LEU A 108 8.28 2.35 7.51
C LEU A 108 8.50 3.11 8.82
N ARG A 109 9.45 4.04 8.87
CA ARG A 109 9.71 4.86 10.08
C ARG A 109 8.58 5.81 10.43
N ALA A 110 7.78 6.22 9.46
CA ALA A 110 6.63 7.10 9.66
C ALA A 110 5.34 6.34 9.98
N ALA A 111 5.33 5.01 9.85
CA ALA A 111 4.14 4.19 9.96
C ALA A 111 3.97 3.55 11.35
N ASP A 112 2.72 3.34 11.72
CA ASP A 112 2.32 2.57 12.92
C ASP A 112 2.24 1.07 12.62
N CYS A 113 1.96 0.71 11.36
CA CYS A 113 1.95 -0.66 10.89
C CYS A 113 2.27 -0.75 9.39
N ALA A 114 2.72 -1.93 8.96
CA ALA A 114 3.03 -2.23 7.57
C ALA A 114 2.02 -3.23 6.98
N LEU A 115 1.50 -2.90 5.81
CA LEU A 115 0.63 -3.75 5.02
C LEU A 115 1.42 -4.27 3.81
N PHE A 116 1.82 -5.54 3.86
CA PHE A 116 2.56 -6.19 2.80
C PHE A 116 1.61 -6.67 1.70
N VAL A 117 1.80 -6.16 0.49
CA VAL A 117 0.94 -6.43 -0.67
C VAL A 117 1.63 -7.40 -1.60
N THR A 118 1.06 -8.59 -1.74
CA THR A 118 1.56 -9.67 -2.60
C THR A 118 0.52 -10.00 -3.68
N ALA A 119 0.96 -10.27 -4.90
CA ALA A 119 0.05 -10.64 -5.98
C ALA A 119 -0.14 -12.15 -6.05
N ALA A 120 -1.37 -12.63 -6.28
CA ALA A 120 -1.68 -14.06 -6.35
C ALA A 120 -1.02 -14.82 -7.53
N ASN A 121 -0.47 -14.09 -8.47
CA ASN A 121 0.17 -14.64 -9.69
C ASN A 121 1.69 -14.46 -9.71
N GLU A 122 2.30 -14.00 -8.63
CA GLU A 122 3.73 -13.70 -8.54
C GLU A 122 4.32 -14.23 -7.20
N PRO A 123 5.57 -14.70 -7.18
CA PRO A 123 6.22 -15.12 -5.94
C PRO A 123 6.51 -13.92 -5.03
N VAL A 124 6.70 -14.18 -3.75
CA VAL A 124 7.21 -13.18 -2.79
C VAL A 124 8.67 -12.88 -3.13
N ASP A 125 8.99 -11.62 -3.40
CA ASP A 125 10.36 -11.20 -3.73
C ASP A 125 11.26 -11.05 -2.49
N GLN A 126 12.59 -11.06 -2.72
CA GLN A 126 13.58 -11.02 -1.64
C GLN A 126 13.58 -9.70 -0.87
N VAL A 127 13.28 -8.57 -1.53
CA VAL A 127 13.23 -7.25 -0.88
C VAL A 127 12.04 -7.21 0.07
N THR A 128 10.88 -7.68 -0.36
CA THR A 128 9.69 -7.80 0.48
C THR A 128 9.95 -8.71 1.70
N ALA A 129 10.65 -9.83 1.50
CA ALA A 129 11.03 -10.72 2.59
C ALA A 129 12.02 -10.07 3.58
N LEU A 130 12.98 -9.29 3.08
CA LEU A 130 13.92 -8.54 3.93
C LEU A 130 13.19 -7.51 4.78
N LEU A 131 12.32 -6.70 4.18
CA LEU A 131 11.56 -5.67 4.88
C LEU A 131 10.60 -6.26 5.91
N TRP A 132 10.05 -7.45 5.66
CA TRP A 132 9.26 -8.17 6.65
C TRP A 132 10.08 -8.48 7.91
N ARG A 133 11.33 -8.93 7.74
CA ARG A 133 12.24 -9.21 8.87
C ARG A 133 12.61 -7.92 9.60
N GLU A 134 12.95 -6.85 8.88
CA GLU A 134 13.25 -5.55 9.49
C GLU A 134 12.06 -5.04 10.35
N CYS A 135 10.83 -5.23 9.89
CA CYS A 135 9.65 -4.92 10.70
C CYS A 135 9.51 -5.84 11.93
N ALA A 136 9.88 -7.14 11.79
CA ALA A 136 9.88 -8.08 12.90
C ALA A 136 10.85 -7.66 14.00
N ASP A 137 12.06 -7.31 13.60
CA ASP A 137 13.16 -6.96 14.52
C ASP A 137 12.82 -5.74 15.40
N VAL A 138 11.99 -4.83 14.91
CA VAL A 138 11.52 -3.66 15.67
C VAL A 138 10.13 -3.84 16.27
N GLY A 139 9.54 -5.02 16.18
CA GLY A 139 8.21 -5.31 16.72
C GLY A 139 7.06 -4.56 16.03
N MET A 140 7.25 -4.11 14.77
CA MET A 140 6.22 -3.39 14.02
C MET A 140 5.03 -4.30 13.69
N PRO A 141 3.79 -3.90 14.01
CA PRO A 141 2.59 -4.59 13.57
C PRO A 141 2.54 -4.68 12.04
N ARG A 142 2.22 -5.85 11.52
CA ARG A 142 2.20 -6.10 10.08
C ARG A 142 1.15 -7.10 9.68
N ALA A 143 0.65 -6.93 8.46
CA ALA A 143 -0.32 -7.84 7.84
C ALA A 143 0.04 -8.05 6.36
N VAL A 144 -0.54 -9.09 5.76
CA VAL A 144 -0.40 -9.38 4.33
C VAL A 144 -1.74 -9.24 3.65
N VAL A 145 -1.75 -8.61 2.48
CA VAL A 145 -2.89 -8.59 1.55
C VAL A 145 -2.49 -9.27 0.26
N VAL A 146 -3.29 -10.24 -0.15
CA VAL A 146 -3.13 -10.90 -1.46
C VAL A 146 -4.03 -10.21 -2.47
N THR A 147 -3.43 -9.70 -3.54
CA THR A 147 -4.11 -9.02 -4.65
C THR A 147 -4.18 -9.89 -5.90
N LYS A 148 -4.84 -9.39 -6.96
CA LYS A 148 -4.94 -10.04 -8.28
C LYS A 148 -5.52 -11.47 -8.22
N LEU A 149 -6.45 -11.72 -7.31
CA LEU A 149 -7.14 -13.01 -7.19
C LEU A 149 -8.01 -13.35 -8.42
N ASP A 150 -8.35 -12.34 -9.20
CA ASP A 150 -9.07 -12.41 -10.47
C ASP A 150 -8.19 -12.74 -11.69
N HIS A 151 -6.87 -12.75 -11.50
CA HIS A 151 -5.94 -13.03 -12.59
C HIS A 151 -5.98 -14.52 -13.00
N ALA A 152 -5.89 -14.81 -14.32
CA ALA A 152 -5.99 -16.19 -14.84
C ALA A 152 -4.94 -17.18 -14.29
N ARG A 153 -3.80 -16.65 -13.79
CA ARG A 153 -2.72 -17.44 -13.16
C ARG A 153 -2.70 -17.25 -11.64
N ALA A 154 -3.81 -16.81 -11.02
CA ALA A 154 -3.88 -16.66 -9.59
C ALA A 154 -3.83 -18.02 -8.88
N ASP A 155 -2.92 -18.14 -7.93
CA ASP A 155 -2.80 -19.31 -7.04
C ASP A 155 -2.78 -18.84 -5.58
N TYR A 156 -3.95 -18.67 -5.02
CA TYR A 156 -4.09 -18.22 -3.63
C TYR A 156 -3.43 -19.20 -2.64
N GLN A 157 -3.60 -20.51 -2.85
CA GLN A 157 -3.05 -21.52 -1.94
C GLN A 157 -1.51 -21.53 -2.01
N GLY A 158 -0.96 -21.44 -3.21
CA GLY A 158 0.49 -21.34 -3.40
C GLY A 158 1.07 -20.08 -2.78
N VAL A 159 0.42 -18.92 -2.97
CA VAL A 159 0.86 -17.67 -2.36
C VAL A 159 0.72 -17.69 -0.84
N LEU A 160 -0.36 -18.26 -0.29
CA LEU A 160 -0.52 -18.43 1.15
C LEU A 160 0.61 -19.28 1.73
N ALA A 161 0.89 -20.44 1.13
CA ALA A 161 1.99 -21.30 1.56
C ALA A 161 3.35 -20.62 1.46
N ALA A 162 3.63 -19.93 0.35
CA ALA A 162 4.86 -19.17 0.16
C ALA A 162 5.01 -18.03 1.19
N THR A 163 3.92 -17.32 1.48
CA THR A 163 3.87 -16.27 2.49
C THR A 163 4.14 -16.83 3.89
N GLN A 164 3.51 -17.95 4.23
CA GLN A 164 3.73 -18.63 5.51
C GLN A 164 5.18 -19.13 5.66
N ALA A 165 5.75 -19.69 4.59
CA ALA A 165 7.15 -20.15 4.59
C ALA A 165 8.14 -18.98 4.73
N THR A 166 7.92 -17.90 3.97
CA THR A 166 8.85 -16.76 3.92
C THR A 166 8.76 -15.88 5.17
N PHE A 167 7.56 -15.55 5.60
CA PHE A 167 7.30 -14.64 6.71
C PHE A 167 7.23 -15.35 8.06
N GLY A 168 6.80 -16.60 8.11
CA GLY A 168 6.76 -17.42 9.32
C GLY A 168 8.14 -17.76 9.89
N SER A 169 9.21 -17.59 9.12
CA SER A 169 10.60 -17.80 9.57
C SER A 169 11.04 -16.84 10.68
N THR A 170 10.31 -15.77 10.93
CA THR A 170 10.54 -14.79 12.01
C THR A 170 9.90 -15.19 13.34
N GLY A 171 9.34 -16.39 13.45
CA GLY A 171 8.63 -16.88 14.63
C GLY A 171 7.15 -16.48 14.70
N ASP A 172 6.69 -15.65 13.79
CA ASP A 172 5.28 -15.24 13.69
C ASP A 172 4.48 -16.27 12.87
N LYS A 173 3.22 -16.45 13.26
CA LYS A 173 2.29 -17.25 12.46
C LYS A 173 1.52 -16.33 11.52
N VAL A 174 1.67 -16.53 10.21
CA VAL A 174 0.78 -15.90 9.23
C VAL A 174 -0.51 -16.70 9.18
N LEU A 175 -1.57 -16.12 9.75
CA LEU A 175 -2.90 -16.73 9.80
C LEU A 175 -3.80 -16.09 8.74
N PRO A 176 -4.51 -16.88 7.93
CA PRO A 176 -5.54 -16.34 7.05
C PRO A 176 -6.72 -15.83 7.88
N LEU A 177 -7.30 -14.71 7.44
CA LEU A 177 -8.52 -14.12 8.01
C LEU A 177 -9.74 -14.52 7.19
#